data_f9d9a1330ffba0ea3e74a426d177d136
#
_entry.id   f9d9a1330ffba0ea3e74a426d177d136
#
_cell.length_a   1.000
_cell.length_b   1.000
_cell.length_c   1.000
_cell.angle_alpha   90.00
_cell.angle_beta   90.00
_cell.angle_gamma   90.00
#
_symmetry.space_group_name_H-M   'P 1'
#
loop_
_entity.id
_entity.type
_entity.pdbx_description
1 polymer ?
#
loop_
_entity_poly.entity_id
_entity_poly.type
_entity_poly.pdbx_seq_one_letter_code
_entity_poly.pdbx_strand_id
1 'polypeptide(L)'
;SVRNANGDMVPFASFASITPSMGDASVSRYNMYTTAALTATPAKGTSSSEAIKAMETLVSSTLGNNYAYAWTGEAFQETQSGTTVASVLIFAIVLTILVLAAQYESWTDPLAVVLAMPTAILGTVIGCIFMGQSISIYTQIGIILLLGLSAKNAILIVEYAIDYRKSGMPVRQAAQEAGH
;
A
#
# COMPACT_ATOMS: atom_id res chain seq x y z
N SER A 1 -19.06 -27.09 -47.08
CA SER A 1 -19.93 -28.15 -47.62
C SER A 1 -19.81 -29.43 -46.81
N VAL A 2 -20.88 -30.19 -46.71
CA VAL A 2 -20.97 -31.50 -46.02
C VAL A 2 -21.39 -32.54 -47.05
N ARG A 3 -20.89 -33.77 -46.88
CA ARG A 3 -21.27 -34.90 -47.74
C ARG A 3 -22.61 -35.45 -47.30
N ASN A 4 -23.58 -35.58 -48.23
CA ASN A 4 -24.87 -36.16 -47.95
C ASN A 4 -24.77 -37.68 -47.88
N ALA A 5 -25.91 -38.40 -47.62
CA ALA A 5 -25.98 -39.86 -47.52
C ALA A 5 -25.65 -40.54 -48.86
N ASN A 6 -25.83 -39.85 -50.00
CA ASN A 6 -25.54 -40.33 -51.33
C ASN A 6 -24.11 -40.09 -51.79
N GLY A 7 -23.30 -39.40 -50.97
CA GLY A 7 -21.92 -39.08 -51.28
C GLY A 7 -21.67 -37.71 -51.94
N ASP A 8 -22.72 -36.94 -52.25
CA ASP A 8 -22.61 -35.64 -52.93
C ASP A 8 -22.28 -34.52 -51.93
N MET A 9 -21.57 -33.51 -52.41
CA MET A 9 -21.19 -32.33 -51.61
C MET A 9 -22.29 -31.29 -51.60
N VAL A 10 -22.92 -31.09 -50.44
CA VAL A 10 -23.98 -30.08 -50.22
C VAL A 10 -23.40 -28.84 -49.52
N PRO A 11 -23.60 -27.64 -50.09
CA PRO A 11 -23.17 -26.41 -49.43
C PRO A 11 -23.94 -26.16 -48.12
N PHE A 12 -23.29 -25.59 -47.11
CA PHE A 12 -23.96 -25.22 -45.85
C PHE A 12 -25.16 -24.29 -46.06
N ALA A 13 -25.09 -23.40 -47.05
CA ALA A 13 -26.15 -22.44 -47.34
C ALA A 13 -27.49 -23.07 -47.76
N SER A 14 -27.52 -24.38 -48.14
CA SER A 14 -28.74 -25.07 -48.53
C SER A 14 -29.58 -25.58 -47.35
N PHE A 15 -28.99 -25.70 -46.16
CA PHE A 15 -29.70 -26.20 -44.98
C PHE A 15 -29.43 -25.39 -43.70
N ALA A 16 -28.58 -24.36 -43.75
CA ALA A 16 -28.27 -23.47 -42.63
C ALA A 16 -28.18 -22.03 -43.09
N SER A 17 -28.66 -21.10 -42.27
CA SER A 17 -28.43 -19.68 -42.45
C SER A 17 -27.38 -19.21 -41.45
N ILE A 18 -26.40 -18.45 -41.91
CA ILE A 18 -25.34 -17.88 -41.07
C ILE A 18 -25.72 -16.44 -40.79
N THR A 19 -25.98 -16.13 -39.55
CA THR A 19 -26.19 -14.75 -39.06
C THR A 19 -25.00 -14.31 -38.19
N PRO A 20 -24.40 -13.15 -38.46
CA PRO A 20 -23.38 -12.63 -37.58
C PRO A 20 -23.97 -12.34 -36.18
N SER A 21 -23.33 -12.82 -35.14
CA SER A 21 -23.67 -12.50 -33.75
C SER A 21 -22.46 -11.97 -33.03
N MET A 22 -22.69 -11.07 -32.06
CA MET A 22 -21.63 -10.63 -31.18
C MET A 22 -21.37 -11.68 -30.11
N GLY A 23 -20.11 -12.00 -29.89
CA GLY A 23 -19.64 -12.88 -28.83
C GLY A 23 -18.39 -12.30 -28.20
N ASP A 24 -17.99 -12.84 -27.07
CA ASP A 24 -16.78 -12.39 -26.37
C ASP A 24 -15.54 -12.65 -27.24
N ALA A 25 -14.75 -11.59 -27.46
CA ALA A 25 -13.50 -11.68 -28.21
C ALA A 25 -12.44 -12.51 -27.46
N SER A 26 -12.48 -12.49 -26.13
CA SER A 26 -11.62 -13.29 -25.27
C SER A 26 -12.33 -13.61 -23.95
N VAL A 27 -12.09 -14.82 -23.44
CA VAL A 27 -12.56 -15.24 -22.12
C VAL A 27 -11.35 -15.35 -21.21
N SER A 28 -11.26 -14.46 -20.23
CA SER A 28 -10.21 -14.50 -19.22
C SER A 28 -10.57 -15.50 -18.11
N ARG A 29 -9.54 -16.11 -17.54
CA ARG A 29 -9.68 -17.03 -16.40
C ARG A 29 -8.72 -16.63 -15.29
N TYR A 30 -9.22 -16.71 -14.08
CA TYR A 30 -8.43 -16.55 -12.87
C TYR A 30 -8.63 -17.78 -11.99
N ASN A 31 -7.55 -18.41 -11.56
CA ASN A 31 -7.57 -19.63 -10.76
C ASN A 31 -8.49 -20.71 -11.35
N MET A 32 -8.42 -20.90 -12.70
CA MET A 32 -9.19 -21.84 -13.51
C MET A 32 -10.69 -21.51 -13.71
N TYR A 33 -11.22 -20.50 -13.05
CA TYR A 33 -12.59 -20.02 -13.21
C TYR A 33 -12.67 -18.92 -14.27
N THR A 34 -13.76 -18.92 -15.04
CA THR A 34 -14.06 -17.82 -15.96
C THR A 34 -14.32 -16.54 -15.17
N THR A 35 -13.64 -15.47 -15.53
CA THR A 35 -13.68 -14.20 -14.77
C THR A 35 -13.94 -12.99 -15.66
N ALA A 36 -14.55 -11.97 -15.06
CA ALA A 36 -14.54 -10.61 -15.56
C ALA A 36 -13.64 -9.75 -14.64
N ALA A 37 -12.66 -9.07 -15.22
CA ALA A 37 -11.83 -8.13 -14.47
C ALA A 37 -12.53 -6.78 -14.41
N LEU A 38 -12.71 -6.27 -13.18
CA LEU A 38 -13.26 -4.94 -12.91
C LEU A 38 -12.15 -4.05 -12.36
N THR A 39 -11.91 -2.93 -13.03
CA THR A 39 -10.98 -1.90 -12.54
C THR A 39 -11.81 -0.69 -12.12
N ALA A 40 -11.65 -0.28 -10.88
CA ALA A 40 -12.33 0.87 -10.33
C ALA A 40 -11.33 1.85 -9.71
N THR A 41 -11.59 3.14 -9.86
CA THR A 41 -10.82 4.20 -9.22
C THR A 41 -11.68 4.86 -8.15
N PRO A 42 -11.20 5.02 -6.90
CA PRO A 42 -11.95 5.71 -5.87
C PRO A 42 -12.34 7.13 -6.29
N ALA A 43 -13.52 7.57 -5.86
CA ALA A 43 -13.94 8.95 -6.07
C ALA A 43 -13.03 9.91 -5.29
N LYS A 44 -12.95 11.15 -5.74
CA LYS A 44 -12.13 12.18 -5.10
C LYS A 44 -12.57 12.38 -3.63
N GLY A 45 -11.65 12.21 -2.70
CA GLY A 45 -11.90 12.31 -1.27
C GLY A 45 -12.30 11.00 -0.58
N THR A 46 -12.41 9.89 -1.31
CA THR A 46 -12.66 8.55 -0.75
C THR A 46 -11.33 7.79 -0.66
N SER A 47 -11.06 7.15 0.46
CA SER A 47 -9.87 6.31 0.60
C SER A 47 -10.01 4.99 -0.18
N SER A 48 -8.87 4.39 -0.58
CA SER A 48 -8.87 3.07 -1.23
C SER A 48 -9.51 2.00 -0.34
N SER A 49 -9.24 2.02 0.96
CA SER A 49 -9.84 1.09 1.92
C SER A 49 -11.37 1.21 2.02
N GLU A 50 -11.91 2.44 1.95
CA GLU A 50 -13.36 2.66 1.92
C GLU A 50 -13.98 2.16 0.62
N ALA A 51 -13.31 2.39 -0.52
CA ALA A 51 -13.76 1.89 -1.81
C ALA A 51 -13.75 0.35 -1.86
N ILE A 52 -12.72 -0.30 -1.31
CA ILE A 52 -12.64 -1.75 -1.17
C ILE A 52 -13.83 -2.29 -0.36
N LYS A 53 -14.08 -1.73 0.83
CA LYS A 53 -15.20 -2.13 1.70
C LYS A 53 -16.56 -1.91 1.03
N ALA A 54 -16.74 -0.78 0.34
CA ALA A 54 -17.97 -0.49 -0.39
C ALA A 54 -18.20 -1.52 -1.51
N MET A 55 -17.15 -1.89 -2.24
CA MET A 55 -17.23 -2.91 -3.28
C MET A 55 -17.53 -4.28 -2.70
N GLU A 56 -16.91 -4.68 -1.58
CA GLU A 56 -17.21 -5.94 -0.89
C GLU A 56 -18.68 -6.02 -0.46
N THR A 57 -19.20 -4.93 0.10
CA THR A 57 -20.60 -4.84 0.49
C THR A 57 -21.53 -4.95 -0.73
N LEU A 58 -21.20 -4.26 -1.82
CA LEU A 58 -21.97 -4.29 -3.05
C LEU A 58 -21.99 -5.70 -3.66
N VAL A 59 -20.83 -6.34 -3.76
CA VAL A 59 -20.69 -7.70 -4.30
C VAL A 59 -21.48 -8.69 -3.46
N SER A 60 -21.35 -8.64 -2.14
CA SER A 60 -22.05 -9.55 -1.22
C SER A 60 -23.58 -9.38 -1.25
N SER A 61 -24.06 -8.16 -1.53
CA SER A 61 -25.49 -7.86 -1.58
C SER A 61 -26.11 -8.12 -2.96
N THR A 62 -25.35 -8.03 -4.06
CA THR A 62 -25.86 -8.02 -5.42
C THR A 62 -25.59 -9.34 -6.16
N LEU A 63 -24.41 -9.94 -5.94
CA LEU A 63 -24.04 -11.20 -6.57
C LEU A 63 -24.52 -12.37 -5.70
N GLY A 64 -25.31 -13.28 -6.30
CA GLY A 64 -25.75 -14.50 -5.61
C GLY A 64 -24.59 -15.46 -5.36
N ASN A 65 -24.88 -16.57 -4.66
CA ASN A 65 -23.91 -17.58 -4.24
C ASN A 65 -23.14 -18.29 -5.37
N ASN A 66 -23.50 -18.03 -6.63
CA ASN A 66 -22.85 -18.62 -7.81
C ASN A 66 -21.61 -17.81 -8.25
N TYR A 67 -21.36 -16.67 -7.66
CA TYR A 67 -20.24 -15.79 -7.97
C TYR A 67 -19.34 -15.64 -6.76
N ALA A 68 -18.04 -15.58 -7.04
CA ALA A 68 -17.02 -15.23 -6.05
C ALA A 68 -16.18 -14.08 -6.58
N TYR A 69 -15.59 -13.30 -5.70
CA TYR A 69 -14.65 -12.25 -6.08
C TYR A 69 -13.27 -12.54 -5.49
N ALA A 70 -12.24 -12.01 -6.13
CA ALA A 70 -10.88 -12.04 -5.64
C ALA A 70 -10.22 -10.69 -5.92
N TRP A 71 -9.58 -10.12 -4.91
CA TRP A 71 -8.77 -8.94 -5.08
C TRP A 71 -7.46 -9.28 -5.77
N THR A 72 -7.00 -8.40 -6.66
CA THR A 72 -5.72 -8.53 -7.37
C THR A 72 -4.97 -7.20 -7.33
N GLY A 73 -3.67 -7.22 -7.64
CA GLY A 73 -2.84 -6.02 -7.71
C GLY A 73 -2.76 -5.27 -6.38
N GLU A 74 -2.94 -3.96 -6.42
CA GLU A 74 -2.83 -3.07 -5.26
C GLU A 74 -3.89 -3.34 -4.19
N ALA A 75 -5.14 -3.59 -4.60
CA ALA A 75 -6.22 -3.89 -3.67
C ALA A 75 -5.95 -5.17 -2.86
N PHE A 76 -5.36 -6.20 -3.50
CA PHE A 76 -4.92 -7.40 -2.80
C PHE A 76 -3.84 -7.09 -1.76
N GLN A 77 -2.84 -6.28 -2.10
CA GLN A 77 -1.79 -5.88 -1.17
C GLN A 77 -2.36 -5.06 0.01
N GLU A 78 -3.31 -4.17 -0.27
CA GLU A 78 -3.93 -3.34 0.76
C GLU A 78 -4.77 -4.17 1.74
N THR A 79 -5.55 -5.14 1.26
CA THR A 79 -6.33 -6.04 2.13
C THR A 79 -5.44 -6.95 2.98
N GLN A 80 -4.29 -7.35 2.48
CA GLN A 80 -3.31 -8.18 3.20
C GLN A 80 -2.46 -7.38 4.21
N SER A 81 -2.18 -6.11 3.93
CA SER A 81 -1.16 -5.35 4.67
C SER A 81 -1.70 -4.62 5.90
N GLY A 82 -3.00 -4.44 6.04
CA GLY A 82 -3.61 -3.49 6.98
C GLY A 82 -3.21 -3.63 8.45
N THR A 83 -3.04 -4.86 8.96
CA THR A 83 -2.60 -5.12 10.35
C THR A 83 -1.10 -5.38 10.47
N THR A 84 -0.49 -5.91 9.43
CA THR A 84 0.92 -6.32 9.43
C THR A 84 1.87 -5.11 9.45
N VAL A 85 1.54 -4.04 8.74
CA VAL A 85 2.38 -2.83 8.67
C VAL A 85 2.49 -2.15 10.04
N ALA A 86 1.40 -2.04 10.80
CA ALA A 86 1.41 -1.43 12.11
C ALA A 86 2.29 -2.21 13.11
N SER A 87 2.17 -3.54 13.12
CA SER A 87 2.97 -4.40 14.01
C SER A 87 4.47 -4.36 13.67
N VAL A 88 4.82 -4.38 12.39
CA VAL A 88 6.21 -4.26 11.93
C VAL A 88 6.78 -2.89 12.31
N LEU A 89 6.01 -1.81 12.15
CA LEU A 89 6.44 -0.46 12.51
C LEU A 89 6.71 -0.34 14.02
N ILE A 90 5.79 -0.83 14.86
CA ILE A 90 5.97 -0.84 16.32
C ILE A 90 7.23 -1.63 16.69
N PHE A 91 7.39 -2.83 16.13
CA PHE A 91 8.56 -3.66 16.37
C PHE A 91 9.86 -2.96 15.95
N ALA A 92 9.88 -2.31 14.79
CA ALA A 92 11.04 -1.57 14.31
C ALA A 92 11.40 -0.40 15.24
N ILE A 93 10.41 0.35 15.75
CA ILE A 93 10.63 1.45 16.71
C ILE A 93 11.22 0.89 18.01
N VAL A 94 10.64 -0.19 18.56
CA VAL A 94 11.14 -0.81 19.80
C VAL A 94 12.58 -1.31 19.61
N LEU A 95 12.86 -2.00 18.50
CA LEU A 95 14.21 -2.47 18.19
C LEU A 95 15.21 -1.31 18.06
N THR A 96 14.80 -0.23 17.40
CA THR A 96 15.63 0.98 17.26
C THR A 96 15.96 1.59 18.64
N ILE A 97 14.98 1.69 19.53
CA ILE A 97 15.19 2.18 20.90
C ILE A 97 16.20 1.30 21.64
N LEU A 98 16.04 -0.02 21.56
CA LEU A 98 16.92 -0.97 22.25
C LEU A 98 18.36 -0.89 21.73
N VAL A 99 18.55 -0.81 20.42
CA VAL A 99 19.88 -0.67 19.79
C VAL A 99 20.53 0.64 20.19
N LEU A 100 19.80 1.75 20.14
CA LEU A 100 20.33 3.05 20.55
C LEU A 100 20.60 3.11 22.05
N ALA A 101 19.77 2.52 22.90
CA ALA A 101 20.02 2.43 24.34
C ALA A 101 21.30 1.65 24.67
N ALA A 102 21.55 0.57 23.93
CA ALA A 102 22.78 -0.20 24.05
C ALA A 102 24.01 0.57 23.55
N GLN A 103 23.86 1.36 22.47
CA GLN A 103 24.95 2.14 21.88
C GLN A 103 25.34 3.36 22.73
N TYR A 104 24.37 4.05 23.31
CA TYR A 104 24.61 5.26 24.11
C TYR A 104 24.77 4.99 25.61
N GLU A 105 24.62 3.74 26.04
CA GLU A 105 24.61 3.37 27.47
C GLU A 105 23.64 4.23 28.31
N SER A 106 22.57 4.70 27.68
CA SER A 106 21.59 5.64 28.23
C SER A 106 20.20 5.29 27.72
N TRP A 107 19.19 5.45 28.58
CA TRP A 107 17.78 5.29 28.22
C TRP A 107 17.13 6.60 27.78
N THR A 108 17.74 7.73 28.08
CA THR A 108 17.19 9.06 27.80
C THR A 108 17.52 9.56 26.40
N ASP A 109 18.73 9.24 25.89
CA ASP A 109 19.20 9.73 24.60
C ASP A 109 18.41 9.14 23.42
N PRO A 110 18.04 7.84 23.40
CA PRO A 110 17.16 7.28 22.39
C PRO A 110 15.77 7.95 22.32
N LEU A 111 15.26 8.44 23.45
CA LEU A 111 13.96 9.13 23.46
C LEU A 111 13.99 10.43 22.65
N ALA A 112 15.12 11.16 22.64
CA ALA A 112 15.29 12.35 21.82
C ALA A 112 15.18 12.05 20.33
N VAL A 113 15.72 10.90 19.89
CA VAL A 113 15.61 10.44 18.51
C VAL A 113 14.17 10.06 18.16
N VAL A 114 13.50 9.33 19.07
CA VAL A 114 12.10 8.90 18.86
C VAL A 114 11.15 10.08 18.79
N LEU A 115 11.41 11.16 19.56
CA LEU A 115 10.61 12.40 19.52
C LEU A 115 10.68 13.14 18.17
N ALA A 116 11.68 12.87 17.34
CA ALA A 116 11.72 13.41 15.99
C ALA A 116 10.77 12.68 15.01
N MET A 117 10.39 11.42 15.28
CA MET A 117 9.56 10.61 14.38
C MET A 117 8.14 11.17 14.19
N PRO A 118 7.43 11.64 15.23
CA PRO A 118 6.08 12.21 15.07
C PRO A 118 6.02 13.41 14.11
N THR A 119 7.09 14.21 14.03
CA THR A 119 7.13 15.37 13.12
C THR A 119 7.16 14.94 11.66
N ALA A 120 7.84 13.83 11.34
CA ALA A 120 7.88 13.26 10.01
C ALA A 120 6.48 12.71 9.59
N ILE A 121 5.80 12.03 10.51
CA ILE A 121 4.42 11.54 10.28
C ILE A 121 3.48 12.73 10.06
N LEU A 122 3.56 13.75 10.93
CA LEU A 122 2.73 14.94 10.83
C LEU A 122 2.94 15.65 9.48
N GLY A 123 4.20 15.81 9.05
CA GLY A 123 4.53 16.39 7.76
C GLY A 123 3.92 15.62 6.59
N THR A 124 3.95 14.29 6.63
CA THR A 124 3.35 13.44 5.60
C THR A 124 1.83 13.60 5.57
N VAL A 125 1.17 13.57 6.74
CA VAL A 125 -0.29 13.73 6.83
C VAL A 125 -0.73 15.10 6.31
N ILE A 126 -0.03 16.16 6.70
CA ILE A 126 -0.30 17.51 6.20
C ILE A 126 -0.10 17.56 4.68
N GLY A 127 0.99 16.98 4.15
CA GLY A 127 1.25 16.91 2.71
C GLY A 127 0.14 16.18 1.95
N CYS A 128 -0.34 15.05 2.46
CA CYS A 128 -1.47 14.31 1.86
C CYS A 128 -2.75 15.15 1.84
N ILE A 129 -3.06 15.86 2.93
CA ILE A 129 -4.23 16.74 3.01
C ILE A 129 -4.14 17.86 1.97
N PHE A 130 -2.98 18.55 1.88
CA PHE A 130 -2.78 19.60 0.89
C PHE A 130 -2.89 19.13 -0.55
N MET A 131 -2.40 17.93 -0.83
CA MET A 131 -2.46 17.32 -2.16
C MET A 131 -3.81 16.67 -2.48
N GLY A 132 -4.73 16.57 -1.50
CA GLY A 132 -6.00 15.86 -1.64
C GLY A 132 -5.82 14.36 -1.91
N GLN A 133 -4.70 13.80 -1.42
CA GLN A 133 -4.38 12.39 -1.56
C GLN A 133 -4.88 11.60 -0.36
N SER A 134 -5.46 10.43 -0.62
CA SER A 134 -5.80 9.49 0.44
C SER A 134 -4.57 8.71 0.94
N ILE A 135 -4.64 8.21 2.17
CA ILE A 135 -3.59 7.35 2.73
C ILE A 135 -3.69 5.98 2.06
N SER A 136 -2.88 5.77 1.04
CA SER A 136 -2.75 4.51 0.30
C SER A 136 -1.57 3.69 0.83
N ILE A 137 -1.38 2.48 0.29
CA ILE A 137 -0.20 1.65 0.59
C ILE A 137 1.11 2.37 0.23
N TYR A 138 1.13 3.17 -0.82
CA TYR A 138 2.30 3.98 -1.21
C TYR A 138 2.61 5.05 -0.19
N THR A 139 1.59 5.70 0.38
CA THR A 139 1.77 6.65 1.48
C THR A 139 2.36 5.98 2.71
N GLN A 140 1.91 4.76 3.04
CA GLN A 140 2.45 3.98 4.16
C GLN A 140 3.93 3.63 3.95
N ILE A 141 4.31 3.19 2.76
CA ILE A 141 5.71 2.94 2.40
C ILE A 141 6.53 4.25 2.49
N GLY A 142 5.99 5.36 2.00
CA GLY A 142 6.60 6.68 2.09
C GLY A 142 6.83 7.12 3.54
N ILE A 143 5.87 6.87 4.44
CA ILE A 143 6.02 7.15 5.88
C ILE A 143 7.18 6.34 6.48
N ILE A 144 7.25 5.04 6.19
CA ILE A 144 8.33 4.17 6.69
C ILE A 144 9.70 4.68 6.22
N LEU A 145 9.82 5.04 4.95
CA LEU A 145 11.06 5.60 4.38
C LEU A 145 11.43 6.92 5.05
N LEU A 146 10.46 7.81 5.21
CA LEU A 146 10.67 9.13 5.83
C LEU A 146 11.03 9.01 7.30
N LEU A 147 10.44 8.06 8.02
CA LEU A 147 10.81 7.76 9.41
C LEU A 147 12.27 7.29 9.50
N GLY A 148 12.73 6.43 8.59
CA GLY A 148 14.12 6.00 8.54
C GLY A 148 15.09 7.14 8.28
N LEU A 149 14.77 8.03 7.34
CA LEU A 149 15.59 9.21 7.06
C LEU A 149 15.59 10.21 8.22
N SER A 150 14.43 10.45 8.84
CA SER A 150 14.30 11.33 10.00
C SER A 150 15.07 10.79 11.20
N ALA A 151 14.96 9.50 11.48
CA ALA A 151 15.71 8.86 12.55
C ALA A 151 17.22 8.98 12.35
N LYS A 152 17.72 8.75 11.13
CA LYS A 152 19.14 8.92 10.80
C LYS A 152 19.63 10.34 11.10
N ASN A 153 18.90 11.35 10.66
CA ASN A 153 19.28 12.73 10.91
C ASN A 153 19.21 13.08 12.41
N ALA A 154 18.17 12.60 13.11
CA ALA A 154 18.03 12.80 14.54
C ALA A 154 19.17 12.16 15.33
N ILE A 155 19.60 10.94 14.97
CA ILE A 155 20.73 10.25 15.58
C ILE A 155 22.00 11.12 15.47
N LEU A 156 22.31 11.61 14.26
CA LEU A 156 23.49 12.44 14.05
C LEU A 156 23.46 13.73 14.89
N ILE A 157 22.31 14.43 14.91
CA ILE A 157 22.17 15.66 15.71
C ILE A 157 22.35 15.37 17.20
N VAL A 158 21.75 14.32 17.72
CA VAL A 158 21.86 13.93 19.14
C VAL A 158 23.31 13.55 19.48
N GLU A 159 24.00 12.81 18.59
CA GLU A 159 25.39 12.41 18.78
C GLU A 159 26.32 13.64 18.86
N TYR A 160 26.22 14.56 17.91
CA TYR A 160 26.99 15.83 17.98
C TYR A 160 26.65 16.66 19.20
N ALA A 161 25.39 16.74 19.61
CA ALA A 161 24.99 17.45 20.81
C ALA A 161 25.60 16.85 22.08
N ILE A 162 25.68 15.51 22.16
CA ILE A 162 26.32 14.79 23.25
C ILE A 162 27.83 15.10 23.29
N ASP A 163 28.50 15.08 22.15
CA ASP A 163 29.93 15.37 22.05
C ASP A 163 30.27 16.83 22.43
N TYR A 164 29.47 17.78 21.99
CA TYR A 164 29.60 19.18 22.43
C TYR A 164 29.37 19.33 23.94
N ARG A 165 28.43 18.57 24.50
CA ARG A 165 28.25 18.54 25.95
C ARG A 165 29.45 18.00 26.73
N LYS A 166 30.04 16.90 26.22
CA LYS A 166 31.27 16.31 26.82
C LYS A 166 32.47 17.27 26.76
N SER A 167 32.51 18.15 25.76
CA SER A 167 33.53 19.22 25.67
C SER A 167 33.28 20.40 26.60
N GLY A 168 32.23 20.35 27.46
CA GLY A 168 31.93 21.38 28.44
C GLY A 168 30.91 22.44 27.99
N MET A 169 30.31 22.31 26.83
CA MET A 169 29.35 23.27 26.31
C MET A 169 28.00 23.19 27.05
N PRO A 170 27.31 24.32 27.34
CA PRO A 170 25.97 24.28 27.92
C PRO A 170 24.96 23.59 26.98
N VAL A 171 23.96 22.88 27.54
CA VAL A 171 22.98 22.08 26.81
C VAL A 171 22.35 22.84 25.65
N ARG A 172 21.94 24.08 25.86
CA ARG A 172 21.26 24.89 24.84
C ARG A 172 22.18 25.25 23.67
N GLN A 173 23.44 25.55 23.94
CA GLN A 173 24.43 25.86 22.90
C GLN A 173 24.82 24.60 22.14
N ALA A 174 25.04 23.47 22.85
CA ALA A 174 25.35 22.20 22.24
C ALA A 174 24.24 21.74 21.27
N ALA A 175 22.97 21.91 21.64
CA ALA A 175 21.84 21.59 20.78
C ALA A 175 21.71 22.51 19.55
N GLN A 176 22.05 23.79 19.69
CA GLN A 176 22.05 24.75 18.59
C GLN A 176 23.16 24.47 17.59
N GLU A 177 24.38 24.23 18.07
CA GLU A 177 25.54 23.92 17.22
C GLU A 177 25.39 22.55 16.50
N ALA A 178 24.78 21.59 17.17
CA ALA A 178 24.50 20.29 16.55
C ALA A 178 23.42 20.31 15.43
N GLY A 179 22.60 21.38 15.42
CA GLY A 179 21.56 21.54 14.39
C GLY A 179 22.00 22.37 13.17
N HIS A 180 23.22 22.90 13.18
CA HIS A 180 23.84 23.64 12.09
C HIS A 180 24.79 22.74 11.31
#